data_e995ac25f94286e153fbb0c8b7071cfc
#
_entry.id   e995ac25f94286e153fbb0c8b7071cfc
#
_cell.length_a   1.000
_cell.length_b   1.000
_cell.length_c   1.000
_cell.angle_alpha   90.00
_cell.angle_beta   90.00
_cell.angle_gamma   90.00
#
_symmetry.space_group_name_H-M   'P 1'
#
loop_
_entity.id
_entity.type
_entity.pdbx_description
1 polymer ?
#
loop_
_entity_poly.entity_id
_entity_poly.type
_entity_poly.pdbx_seq_one_letter_code
_entity_poly.pdbx_strand_id
1 'polypeptide(L)'
;MVSMTGSAAELHLYRDLASWWPLISAPEEYTEEAATAVAVLNSASIPVREVLELGSGGGHNAVHLKQRFSLTLVDLSADMLAVSRRLNPECAHHQGDMRTVRLGREFDAVFVHDAVAYMTTETDLRQVMETAFAHCRPGGVALFVPDHIADTFQPVTDHGGSDAPDGRGARYLEWTTDPDPGDTWIRSEYAFLLRDADGAVRVVHETHRTGLFSRAVWLGLLAGAGFHAEATTERTSEDRTPRVLFTGHRLAEAARRGRGGRTHRSRTDHAGRADRVGPDGRGHPADPADPAGRARSDGRADPDGRARSARPGRRPSS
;
A
#
# COMPACT_ATOMS: atom_id res chain seq x y z
N MET A 1 -12.31 -18.36 -24.75
CA MET A 1 -12.45 -17.69 -23.44
C MET A 1 -11.51 -18.41 -22.49
N VAL A 2 -10.30 -17.91 -22.30
CA VAL A 2 -9.34 -18.46 -21.33
C VAL A 2 -9.74 -17.86 -19.99
N SER A 3 -10.02 -18.71 -19.01
CA SER A 3 -10.29 -18.31 -17.63
C SER A 3 -9.04 -17.65 -17.08
N MET A 4 -9.05 -16.31 -16.96
CA MET A 4 -7.90 -15.49 -16.52
C MET A 4 -8.03 -15.13 -15.04
N THR A 5 -8.25 -16.11 -14.17
CA THR A 5 -8.19 -15.97 -12.72
C THR A 5 -6.98 -16.70 -12.16
N GLY A 6 -5.78 -16.38 -12.66
CA GLY A 6 -4.53 -16.90 -12.10
C GLY A 6 -4.24 -16.21 -10.76
N SER A 7 -3.94 -16.99 -9.74
CA SER A 7 -3.38 -16.49 -8.47
C SER A 7 -2.01 -15.85 -8.73
N ALA A 8 -1.60 -14.83 -7.97
CA ALA A 8 -0.24 -14.26 -8.04
C ALA A 8 0.86 -15.34 -7.98
N ALA A 9 0.62 -16.45 -7.25
CA ALA A 9 1.55 -17.59 -7.20
C ALA A 9 1.71 -18.36 -8.52
N GLU A 10 0.84 -18.15 -9.50
CA GLU A 10 0.94 -18.79 -10.82
C GLU A 10 1.74 -17.98 -11.82
N LEU A 11 2.08 -16.73 -11.49
CA LEU A 11 2.87 -15.84 -12.32
C LEU A 11 4.31 -16.36 -12.44
N HIS A 12 4.86 -16.34 -13.64
CA HIS A 12 6.23 -16.79 -13.91
C HIS A 12 7.25 -16.00 -13.10
N LEU A 13 7.03 -14.70 -12.94
CA LEU A 13 7.89 -13.82 -12.16
C LEU A 13 8.14 -14.34 -10.75
N TYR A 14 7.11 -14.89 -10.10
CA TYR A 14 7.20 -15.38 -8.72
C TYR A 14 7.46 -16.89 -8.60
N ARG A 15 7.66 -17.59 -9.73
CA ARG A 15 7.98 -19.01 -9.83
C ARG A 15 9.28 -19.22 -10.60
N ASP A 16 9.14 -19.54 -11.87
CA ASP A 16 10.25 -19.93 -12.74
C ASP A 16 11.29 -18.81 -12.88
N LEU A 17 10.89 -17.56 -12.71
CA LEU A 17 11.74 -16.38 -12.75
C LEU A 17 12.15 -15.83 -11.38
N ALA A 18 11.73 -16.45 -10.28
CA ALA A 18 12.04 -15.96 -8.93
C ALA A 18 13.55 -15.78 -8.69
N SER A 19 14.40 -16.64 -9.28
CA SER A 19 15.86 -16.50 -9.18
C SER A 19 16.44 -15.28 -9.94
N TRP A 20 15.63 -14.65 -10.79
CA TRP A 20 15.97 -13.42 -11.52
C TRP A 20 15.52 -12.16 -10.77
N TRP A 21 14.69 -12.31 -9.74
CA TRP A 21 14.13 -11.20 -8.99
C TRP A 21 15.18 -10.19 -8.53
N PRO A 22 16.36 -10.57 -7.99
CA PRO A 22 17.39 -9.60 -7.60
C PRO A 22 18.01 -8.80 -8.76
N LEU A 23 17.80 -9.23 -10.02
CA LEU A 23 18.25 -8.51 -11.21
C LEU A 23 17.15 -7.65 -11.82
N ILE A 24 15.89 -7.92 -11.49
CA ILE A 24 14.71 -7.17 -11.94
C ILE A 24 14.46 -5.99 -10.98
N SER A 25 14.59 -6.25 -9.69
CA SER A 25 14.40 -5.27 -8.62
C SER A 25 15.47 -5.55 -7.55
N ALA A 26 16.48 -4.70 -7.46
CA ALA A 26 17.64 -4.94 -6.61
C ALA A 26 17.33 -4.60 -5.14
N PRO A 27 17.86 -5.36 -4.14
CA PRO A 27 17.63 -5.06 -2.73
C PRO A 27 18.00 -3.63 -2.33
N GLU A 28 19.00 -3.04 -2.98
CA GLU A 28 19.51 -1.69 -2.71
C GLU A 28 18.48 -0.60 -3.01
N GLU A 29 17.56 -0.85 -3.93
CA GLU A 29 16.48 0.07 -4.33
C GLU A 29 15.46 0.28 -3.19
N TYR A 30 15.37 -0.66 -2.26
CA TYR A 30 14.42 -0.62 -1.13
C TYR A 30 14.90 0.21 0.08
N THR A 31 16.06 0.84 0.02
CA THR A 31 16.67 1.55 1.17
C THR A 31 15.79 2.69 1.70
N GLU A 32 15.26 3.54 0.81
CA GLU A 32 14.42 4.68 1.20
C GLU A 32 13.06 4.23 1.69
N GLU A 33 12.45 3.26 1.01
CA GLU A 33 11.16 2.69 1.39
C GLU A 33 11.23 2.00 2.76
N ALA A 34 12.28 1.21 2.99
CA ALA A 34 12.50 0.56 4.28
C ALA A 34 12.73 1.57 5.41
N ALA A 35 13.44 2.67 5.15
CA ALA A 35 13.61 3.75 6.13
C ALA A 35 12.27 4.40 6.50
N THR A 36 11.42 4.63 5.50
CA THR A 36 10.05 5.13 5.69
C THR A 36 9.21 4.13 6.49
N ALA A 37 9.28 2.84 6.14
CA ALA A 37 8.59 1.78 6.87
C ALA A 37 9.04 1.74 8.34
N VAL A 38 10.36 1.78 8.63
CA VAL A 38 10.89 1.85 10.01
C VAL A 38 10.31 3.01 10.78
N ALA A 39 10.21 4.21 10.18
CA ALA A 39 9.67 5.39 10.84
C ALA A 39 8.18 5.21 11.20
N VAL A 40 7.38 4.65 10.27
CA VAL A 40 5.96 4.40 10.50
C VAL A 40 5.74 3.27 11.52
N LEU A 41 6.46 2.16 11.41
CA LEU A 41 6.32 1.03 12.35
C LEU A 41 6.66 1.45 13.79
N ASN A 42 7.63 2.36 13.98
CA ASN A 42 7.95 2.91 15.29
C ASN A 42 6.92 3.92 15.83
N SER A 43 5.84 4.22 15.09
CA SER A 43 4.71 5.02 15.61
C SER A 43 3.75 4.22 16.50
N ALA A 44 3.95 2.91 16.66
CA ALA A 44 3.21 2.08 17.61
C ALA A 44 3.29 2.65 19.04
N SER A 45 2.22 2.45 19.84
CA SER A 45 2.20 2.88 21.25
C SER A 45 3.00 1.94 22.18
N ILE A 46 3.56 0.86 21.63
CA ILE A 46 4.46 -0.09 22.29
C ILE A 46 5.81 -0.12 21.56
N PRO A 47 6.90 -0.49 22.22
CA PRO A 47 8.18 -0.72 21.54
C PRO A 47 8.06 -1.82 20.49
N VAL A 48 8.51 -1.54 19.25
CA VAL A 48 8.50 -2.51 18.15
C VAL A 48 9.83 -3.27 18.11
N ARG A 49 9.76 -4.58 18.24
CA ARG A 49 10.89 -5.51 18.17
C ARG A 49 10.64 -6.65 17.19
N GLU A 50 9.41 -7.16 17.16
CA GLU A 50 8.98 -8.28 16.33
C GLU A 50 8.03 -7.78 15.26
N VAL A 51 8.38 -7.99 13.99
CA VAL A 51 7.57 -7.56 12.85
C VAL A 51 7.21 -8.76 11.99
N LEU A 52 5.94 -8.85 11.59
CA LEU A 52 5.44 -9.78 10.60
C LEU A 52 5.37 -9.03 9.25
N GLU A 53 6.04 -9.56 8.23
CA GLU A 53 5.89 -9.10 6.85
C GLU A 53 5.03 -10.10 6.07
N LEU A 54 3.90 -9.65 5.51
CA LEU A 54 2.99 -10.44 4.69
C LEU A 54 3.19 -10.08 3.22
N GLY A 55 3.44 -11.09 2.37
CA GLY A 55 3.82 -10.89 0.98
C GLY A 55 5.28 -10.43 0.85
N SER A 56 6.19 -11.07 1.57
CA SER A 56 7.60 -10.65 1.66
C SER A 56 8.40 -10.85 0.38
N GLY A 57 7.87 -11.59 -0.59
CA GLY A 57 8.56 -11.87 -1.85
C GLY A 57 9.96 -12.42 -1.65
N GLY A 58 10.93 -11.87 -2.39
CA GLY A 58 12.36 -12.20 -2.28
C GLY A 58 13.05 -11.67 -1.03
N GLY A 59 12.31 -10.97 -0.15
CA GLY A 59 12.84 -10.47 1.12
C GLY A 59 13.70 -9.21 1.00
N HIS A 60 13.48 -8.37 -0.01
CA HIS A 60 14.31 -7.20 -0.28
C HIS A 60 14.12 -6.11 0.77
N ASN A 61 12.90 -5.81 1.20
CA ASN A 61 12.63 -4.96 2.36
C ASN A 61 13.26 -5.54 3.64
N ALA A 62 13.16 -6.86 3.82
CA ALA A 62 13.70 -7.54 5.00
C ALA A 62 15.22 -7.36 5.14
N VAL A 63 16.00 -7.23 4.05
CA VAL A 63 17.45 -6.94 4.08
C VAL A 63 17.76 -5.70 4.92
N HIS A 64 16.90 -4.69 4.85
CA HIS A 64 17.05 -3.43 5.56
C HIS A 64 16.37 -3.46 6.94
N LEU A 65 15.15 -4.00 7.01
CA LEU A 65 14.33 -4.03 8.23
C LEU A 65 14.93 -4.91 9.34
N LYS A 66 15.59 -6.03 8.99
CA LYS A 66 16.23 -6.96 9.93
C LYS A 66 17.35 -6.33 10.77
N GLN A 67 17.87 -5.19 10.35
CA GLN A 67 18.85 -4.42 11.12
C GLN A 67 18.23 -3.75 12.36
N ARG A 68 16.91 -3.63 12.40
CA ARG A 68 16.15 -2.96 13.46
C ARG A 68 15.18 -3.90 14.19
N PHE A 69 14.68 -4.92 13.50
CA PHE A 69 13.59 -5.78 13.97
C PHE A 69 13.92 -7.26 13.79
N SER A 70 13.36 -8.10 14.63
CA SER A 70 13.26 -9.54 14.39
C SER A 70 12.09 -9.79 13.44
N LEU A 71 12.35 -10.38 12.27
CA LEU A 71 11.36 -10.52 11.21
C LEU A 71 10.83 -11.95 11.11
N THR A 72 9.52 -12.04 10.86
CA THR A 72 8.85 -13.24 10.37
C THR A 72 8.28 -12.90 9.00
N LEU A 73 8.68 -13.63 7.98
CA LEU A 73 8.39 -13.39 6.57
C LEU A 73 7.40 -14.42 6.06
N VAL A 74 6.30 -13.96 5.47
CA VAL A 74 5.27 -14.82 4.89
C VAL A 74 5.12 -14.47 3.41
N ASP A 75 5.16 -15.48 2.55
CA ASP A 75 4.86 -15.33 1.13
C ASP A 75 4.10 -16.55 0.61
N LEU A 76 3.30 -16.35 -0.44
CA LEU A 76 2.57 -17.42 -1.10
C LEU A 76 3.50 -18.31 -1.94
N SER A 77 4.55 -17.72 -2.54
CA SER A 77 5.51 -18.38 -3.40
C SER A 77 6.64 -19.03 -2.61
N ALA A 78 6.77 -20.35 -2.74
CA ALA A 78 7.91 -21.09 -2.18
C ALA A 78 9.24 -20.70 -2.84
N ASP A 79 9.22 -20.33 -4.13
CA ASP A 79 10.40 -19.97 -4.90
C ASP A 79 10.92 -18.58 -4.49
N MET A 80 10.02 -17.62 -4.26
CA MET A 80 10.39 -16.32 -3.69
C MET A 80 10.93 -16.46 -2.27
N LEU A 81 10.33 -17.30 -1.44
CA LEU A 81 10.88 -17.62 -0.11
C LEU A 81 12.25 -18.28 -0.18
N ALA A 82 12.55 -19.05 -1.23
CA ALA A 82 13.89 -19.62 -1.42
C ALA A 82 14.92 -18.52 -1.74
N VAL A 83 14.54 -17.47 -2.49
CA VAL A 83 15.37 -16.27 -2.68
C VAL A 83 15.56 -15.54 -1.36
N SER A 84 14.48 -15.29 -0.63
CA SER A 84 14.48 -14.57 0.64
C SER A 84 15.36 -15.28 1.71
N ARG A 85 15.31 -16.61 1.80
CA ARG A 85 16.16 -17.37 2.75
C ARG A 85 17.66 -17.22 2.48
N ARG A 86 18.07 -17.01 1.23
CA ARG A 86 19.49 -16.74 0.90
C ARG A 86 19.92 -15.34 1.32
N LEU A 87 19.04 -14.36 1.22
CA LEU A 87 19.30 -12.96 1.59
C LEU A 87 19.16 -12.73 3.10
N ASN A 88 18.24 -13.44 3.74
CA ASN A 88 17.82 -13.23 5.12
C ASN A 88 17.78 -14.56 5.91
N PRO A 89 18.91 -15.30 6.01
CA PRO A 89 18.91 -16.63 6.65
C PRO A 89 18.55 -16.59 8.15
N GLU A 90 18.70 -15.45 8.81
CA GLU A 90 18.35 -15.23 10.21
C GLU A 90 16.85 -15.00 10.46
N CYS A 91 16.07 -14.71 9.41
CA CYS A 91 14.62 -14.47 9.52
C CYS A 91 13.83 -15.78 9.51
N ALA A 92 12.69 -15.80 10.20
CA ALA A 92 11.73 -16.90 10.08
C ALA A 92 10.94 -16.77 8.77
N HIS A 93 10.78 -17.88 8.03
CA HIS A 93 10.06 -17.89 6.75
C HIS A 93 8.91 -18.91 6.79
N HIS A 94 7.72 -18.48 6.42
CA HIS A 94 6.53 -19.31 6.36
C HIS A 94 5.85 -19.16 4.98
N GLN A 95 5.54 -20.28 4.35
CA GLN A 95 4.70 -20.24 3.16
C GLN A 95 3.22 -20.11 3.57
N GLY A 96 2.51 -19.13 3.00
CA GLY A 96 1.11 -18.92 3.31
C GLY A 96 0.49 -17.77 2.53
N ASP A 97 -0.82 -17.82 2.42
CA ASP A 97 -1.62 -16.76 1.83
C ASP A 97 -1.88 -15.66 2.88
N MET A 98 -1.53 -14.42 2.57
CA MET A 98 -1.70 -13.28 3.46
C MET A 98 -3.16 -13.03 3.85
N ARG A 99 -4.14 -13.54 3.09
CA ARG A 99 -5.57 -13.44 3.42
C ARG A 99 -5.96 -14.36 4.56
N THR A 100 -5.30 -15.51 4.68
CA THR A 100 -5.79 -16.61 5.54
C THR A 100 -4.78 -17.18 6.51
N VAL A 101 -3.49 -16.84 6.38
CA VAL A 101 -2.44 -17.36 7.27
C VAL A 101 -2.74 -17.04 8.74
N ARG A 102 -2.52 -18.03 9.62
CA ARG A 102 -2.64 -17.87 11.07
C ARG A 102 -1.45 -18.55 11.74
N LEU A 103 -0.51 -17.73 12.22
CA LEU A 103 0.73 -18.18 12.84
C LEU A 103 0.58 -18.52 14.33
N GLY A 104 -0.61 -18.29 14.92
CA GLY A 104 -0.88 -18.59 16.33
C GLY A 104 -0.13 -17.67 17.31
N ARG A 105 0.41 -16.55 16.85
CA ARG A 105 1.11 -15.55 17.67
C ARG A 105 0.85 -14.13 17.16
N GLU A 106 1.06 -13.16 18.01
CA GLU A 106 0.98 -11.74 17.67
C GLU A 106 2.39 -11.11 17.62
N PHE A 107 2.50 -10.02 16.87
CA PHE A 107 3.70 -9.23 16.63
C PHE A 107 3.48 -7.79 17.07
N ASP A 108 4.56 -7.04 17.30
CA ASP A 108 4.47 -5.63 17.67
C ASP A 108 4.02 -4.77 16.49
N ALA A 109 4.37 -5.20 15.27
CA ALA A 109 3.91 -4.56 14.04
C ALA A 109 3.71 -5.58 12.91
N VAL A 110 2.87 -5.20 11.92
CA VAL A 110 2.66 -5.93 10.68
C VAL A 110 2.99 -5.01 9.50
N PHE A 111 3.71 -5.52 8.52
CA PHE A 111 4.08 -4.81 7.32
C PHE A 111 3.59 -5.56 6.08
N VAL A 112 2.95 -4.84 5.17
CA VAL A 112 2.42 -5.37 3.90
C VAL A 112 2.76 -4.36 2.82
N HIS A 113 3.74 -4.68 2.00
CA HIS A 113 4.20 -3.82 0.90
C HIS A 113 3.61 -4.32 -0.42
N ASP A 114 3.94 -3.79 -1.53
CA ASP A 114 3.51 -4.04 -2.92
C ASP A 114 2.61 -5.28 -3.17
N ALA A 115 2.92 -6.40 -2.54
CA ALA A 115 2.17 -7.65 -2.69
C ALA A 115 0.67 -7.51 -2.33
N VAL A 116 0.28 -6.51 -1.52
CA VAL A 116 -1.13 -6.20 -1.23
C VAL A 116 -1.88 -5.75 -2.48
N ALA A 117 -1.18 -5.25 -3.48
CA ALA A 117 -1.78 -4.88 -4.77
C ALA A 117 -2.41 -6.06 -5.52
N TYR A 118 -2.01 -7.31 -5.23
CA TYR A 118 -2.67 -8.49 -5.82
C TYR A 118 -4.07 -8.79 -5.26
N MET A 119 -4.54 -8.02 -4.30
CA MET A 119 -5.92 -8.07 -3.81
C MET A 119 -6.79 -7.27 -4.77
N THR A 120 -7.46 -7.93 -5.72
CA THR A 120 -8.26 -7.29 -6.77
C THR A 120 -9.72 -7.08 -6.37
N THR A 121 -10.14 -7.54 -5.19
CA THR A 121 -11.48 -7.35 -4.63
C THR A 121 -11.42 -6.77 -3.22
N GLU A 122 -12.44 -5.99 -2.84
CA GLU A 122 -12.56 -5.50 -1.46
C GLU A 122 -12.63 -6.64 -0.43
N THR A 123 -13.14 -7.81 -0.83
CA THR A 123 -13.19 -8.99 0.03
C THR A 123 -11.80 -9.52 0.34
N ASP A 124 -10.95 -9.65 -0.68
CA ASP A 124 -9.56 -10.09 -0.51
C ASP A 124 -8.77 -9.07 0.34
N LEU A 125 -8.91 -7.78 0.02
CA LEU A 125 -8.23 -6.70 0.75
C LEU A 125 -8.65 -6.67 2.23
N ARG A 126 -9.95 -6.86 2.51
CA ARG A 126 -10.46 -6.98 3.89
C ARG A 126 -9.84 -8.16 4.63
N GLN A 127 -9.76 -9.33 3.98
CA GLN A 127 -9.17 -10.52 4.59
C GLN A 127 -7.70 -10.32 4.98
N VAL A 128 -6.93 -9.61 4.15
CA VAL A 128 -5.53 -9.25 4.49
C VAL A 128 -5.50 -8.34 5.72
N MET A 129 -6.37 -7.32 5.79
CA MET A 129 -6.44 -6.41 6.94
C MET A 129 -6.88 -7.13 8.22
N GLU A 130 -7.84 -8.06 8.13
CA GLU A 130 -8.27 -8.91 9.25
C GLU A 130 -7.14 -9.85 9.71
N THR A 131 -6.36 -10.39 8.77
CA THR A 131 -5.18 -11.19 9.07
C THR A 131 -4.11 -10.35 9.77
N ALA A 132 -3.82 -9.16 9.27
CA ALA A 132 -2.90 -8.23 9.92
C ALA A 132 -3.38 -7.85 11.33
N PHE A 133 -4.68 -7.59 11.51
CA PHE A 133 -5.25 -7.29 12.82
C PHE A 133 -5.12 -8.46 13.80
N ALA A 134 -5.36 -9.68 13.34
CA ALA A 134 -5.23 -10.88 14.18
C ALA A 134 -3.80 -11.14 14.65
N HIS A 135 -2.81 -10.65 13.89
CA HIS A 135 -1.39 -10.80 14.22
C HIS A 135 -0.74 -9.57 14.86
N CYS A 136 -1.43 -8.44 14.91
CA CYS A 136 -0.92 -7.20 15.51
C CYS A 136 -1.30 -7.13 16.99
N ARG A 137 -0.35 -6.94 17.91
CA ARG A 137 -0.63 -6.79 19.36
C ARG A 137 -1.46 -5.55 19.65
N PRO A 138 -2.27 -5.53 20.74
CA PRO A 138 -2.82 -4.27 21.24
C PRO A 138 -1.73 -3.25 21.52
N GLY A 139 -1.90 -2.04 20.99
CA GLY A 139 -0.87 -0.99 21.01
C GLY A 139 0.09 -1.02 19.82
N GLY A 140 0.05 -2.07 19.00
CA GLY A 140 0.85 -2.22 17.80
C GLY A 140 0.31 -1.47 16.59
N VAL A 141 1.01 -1.61 15.47
CA VAL A 141 0.70 -0.92 14.22
C VAL A 141 0.79 -1.88 13.02
N ALA A 142 -0.07 -1.68 12.02
CA ALA A 142 0.03 -2.31 10.72
C ALA A 142 0.24 -1.25 9.65
N LEU A 143 1.19 -1.46 8.74
CA LEU A 143 1.50 -0.59 7.60
C LEU A 143 1.21 -1.34 6.30
N PHE A 144 0.43 -0.70 5.41
CA PHE A 144 0.13 -1.17 4.08
C PHE A 144 0.60 -0.15 3.05
N VAL A 145 1.33 -0.62 2.05
CA VAL A 145 1.91 0.23 0.99
C VAL A 145 1.54 -0.35 -0.37
N PRO A 146 0.38 0.02 -0.94
CA PRO A 146 0.06 -0.33 -2.32
C PRO A 146 0.85 0.54 -3.31
N ASP A 147 1.16 0.00 -4.49
CA ASP A 147 1.79 0.76 -5.58
C ASP A 147 0.90 1.90 -6.06
N HIS A 148 -0.40 1.62 -6.20
CA HIS A 148 -1.37 2.56 -6.74
C HIS A 148 -2.65 2.62 -5.92
N ILE A 149 -3.28 3.79 -5.93
CA ILE A 149 -4.66 3.99 -5.47
C ILE A 149 -5.47 4.73 -6.54
N ALA A 150 -6.79 4.52 -6.57
CA ALA A 150 -7.66 5.11 -7.58
C ALA A 150 -7.62 6.65 -7.62
N ASP A 151 -7.37 7.29 -6.46
CA ASP A 151 -7.35 8.76 -6.35
C ASP A 151 -6.18 9.40 -7.12
N THR A 152 -5.07 8.69 -7.31
CA THR A 152 -3.83 9.25 -7.89
C THR A 152 -3.31 8.48 -9.09
N PHE A 153 -3.93 7.35 -9.45
CA PHE A 153 -3.48 6.51 -10.55
C PHE A 153 -3.46 7.27 -11.87
N GLN A 154 -2.37 7.10 -12.61
CA GLN A 154 -2.24 7.49 -14.00
C GLN A 154 -1.57 6.31 -14.74
N PRO A 155 -1.93 6.04 -15.99
CA PRO A 155 -1.20 5.06 -16.78
C PRO A 155 0.30 5.37 -16.82
N VAL A 156 1.12 4.33 -16.64
CA VAL A 156 2.57 4.46 -16.55
C VAL A 156 3.27 3.49 -17.48
N THR A 157 4.45 3.86 -17.95
CA THR A 157 5.43 2.98 -18.58
C THR A 157 6.68 3.02 -17.75
N ASP A 158 7.15 1.86 -17.32
CA ASP A 158 8.37 1.72 -16.56
C ASP A 158 9.32 0.71 -17.19
N HIS A 159 10.60 0.75 -16.81
CA HIS A 159 11.63 -0.15 -17.29
C HIS A 159 12.80 -0.20 -16.32
N GLY A 160 13.48 -1.33 -16.27
CA GLY A 160 14.62 -1.47 -15.37
C GLY A 160 15.39 -2.76 -15.57
N GLY A 161 16.08 -3.15 -14.51
CA GLY A 161 16.86 -4.37 -14.45
C GLY A 161 18.37 -4.15 -14.51
N SER A 162 19.13 -5.19 -14.15
CA SER A 162 20.58 -5.13 -13.92
C SER A 162 21.31 -6.35 -14.49
N ASP A 163 22.63 -6.33 -14.38
CA ASP A 163 23.52 -7.43 -14.76
C ASP A 163 24.21 -8.01 -13.53
N ALA A 164 24.29 -9.33 -13.44
CA ALA A 164 25.01 -10.05 -12.41
C ALA A 164 26.48 -10.29 -12.81
N PRO A 165 27.40 -10.43 -11.83
CA PRO A 165 28.80 -10.78 -12.09
C PRO A 165 29.00 -12.12 -12.79
N ASP A 166 28.04 -13.04 -12.69
CA ASP A 166 28.07 -14.36 -13.33
C ASP A 166 27.70 -14.33 -14.83
N GLY A 167 27.45 -13.15 -15.40
CA GLY A 167 27.11 -12.95 -16.79
C GLY A 167 25.61 -12.94 -17.10
N ARG A 168 24.76 -13.30 -16.13
CA ARG A 168 23.31 -13.15 -16.28
C ARG A 168 22.93 -11.67 -16.30
N GLY A 169 21.83 -11.36 -16.98
CA GLY A 169 21.28 -10.03 -16.99
C GLY A 169 19.77 -10.07 -17.23
N ALA A 170 19.05 -9.16 -16.58
CA ALA A 170 17.63 -8.98 -16.79
C ALA A 170 17.33 -7.53 -17.17
N ARG A 171 16.35 -7.36 -18.05
CA ARG A 171 15.72 -6.06 -18.34
C ARG A 171 14.22 -6.29 -18.43
N TYR A 172 13.45 -5.30 -17.99
CA TYR A 172 12.00 -5.34 -18.17
C TYR A 172 11.51 -4.03 -18.79
N LEU A 173 10.39 -4.16 -19.46
CA LEU A 173 9.51 -3.06 -19.84
C LEU A 173 8.13 -3.38 -19.27
N GLU A 174 7.50 -2.39 -18.67
CA GLU A 174 6.16 -2.46 -18.09
C GLU A 174 5.25 -1.41 -18.69
N TRP A 175 4.00 -1.82 -18.98
CA TRP A 175 2.88 -0.92 -19.22
C TRP A 175 1.76 -1.20 -18.22
N THR A 176 1.45 -0.21 -17.40
CA THR A 176 0.33 -0.28 -16.48
C THR A 176 -0.79 0.65 -16.93
N THR A 177 -1.98 0.08 -17.12
CA THR A 177 -3.16 0.78 -17.64
C THR A 177 -4.40 0.36 -16.85
N ASP A 178 -5.39 1.25 -16.80
CA ASP A 178 -6.73 0.96 -16.32
C ASP A 178 -7.66 0.75 -17.53
N PRO A 179 -7.99 -0.52 -17.88
CA PRO A 179 -8.82 -0.81 -19.03
C PRO A 179 -10.32 -0.56 -18.79
N ASP A 180 -10.77 -0.54 -17.53
CA ASP A 180 -12.15 -0.27 -17.14
C ASP A 180 -12.21 0.48 -15.79
N PRO A 181 -12.30 1.81 -15.79
CA PRO A 181 -12.37 2.61 -14.57
C PRO A 181 -13.58 2.31 -13.66
N GLY A 182 -14.50 1.48 -14.10
CA GLY A 182 -15.67 1.05 -13.32
C GLY A 182 -15.43 -0.18 -12.46
N ASP A 183 -14.30 -0.87 -12.61
CA ASP A 183 -13.92 -2.03 -11.81
C ASP A 183 -12.92 -1.68 -10.68
N THR A 184 -12.28 -2.67 -10.08
CA THR A 184 -11.39 -2.50 -8.92
C THR A 184 -9.96 -2.96 -9.17
N TRP A 185 -9.52 -3.04 -10.44
CA TRP A 185 -8.19 -3.52 -10.78
C TRP A 185 -7.62 -2.84 -12.02
N ILE A 186 -6.30 -2.80 -12.09
CA ILE A 186 -5.53 -2.35 -13.24
C ILE A 186 -4.71 -3.51 -13.81
N ARG A 187 -4.19 -3.31 -15.01
CA ARG A 187 -3.43 -4.30 -15.76
C ARG A 187 -2.04 -3.79 -16.08
N SER A 188 -1.03 -4.59 -15.70
CA SER A 188 0.36 -4.38 -16.09
C SER A 188 0.79 -5.48 -17.08
N GLU A 189 1.32 -5.07 -18.21
CA GLU A 189 1.92 -5.93 -19.23
C GLU A 189 3.43 -5.84 -19.09
N TYR A 190 4.09 -6.98 -18.81
CA TYR A 190 5.53 -7.07 -18.68
C TYR A 190 6.18 -7.78 -19.84
N ALA A 191 7.29 -7.25 -20.34
CA ALA A 191 8.23 -7.96 -21.20
C ALA A 191 9.57 -8.07 -20.49
N PHE A 192 9.94 -9.28 -20.06
CA PHE A 192 11.24 -9.56 -19.45
C PHE A 192 12.20 -10.06 -20.52
N LEU A 193 13.33 -9.35 -20.70
CA LEU A 193 14.45 -9.77 -21.52
C LEU A 193 15.54 -10.34 -20.59
N LEU A 194 15.78 -11.64 -20.68
CA LEU A 194 16.66 -12.38 -19.79
C LEU A 194 17.86 -12.93 -20.59
N ARG A 195 19.06 -12.67 -20.11
CA ARG A 195 20.31 -13.21 -20.65
C ARG A 195 20.91 -14.18 -19.65
N ASP A 196 21.03 -15.44 -20.04
CA ASP A 196 21.70 -16.47 -19.25
C ASP A 196 23.23 -16.29 -19.23
N ALA A 197 23.93 -16.97 -18.31
CA ALA A 197 25.38 -16.86 -18.14
C ALA A 197 26.18 -17.29 -19.40
N ASP A 198 25.63 -18.16 -20.21
CA ASP A 198 26.22 -18.58 -21.49
C ASP A 198 25.97 -17.59 -22.64
N GLY A 199 25.23 -16.51 -22.37
CA GLY A 199 24.89 -15.45 -23.33
C GLY A 199 23.58 -15.73 -24.11
N ALA A 200 22.89 -16.84 -23.88
CA ALA A 200 21.58 -17.08 -24.49
C ALA A 200 20.57 -16.05 -24.00
N VAL A 201 19.76 -15.52 -24.93
CA VAL A 201 18.76 -14.48 -24.62
C VAL A 201 17.37 -15.00 -24.92
N ARG A 202 16.44 -14.76 -23.99
CA ARG A 202 15.01 -15.09 -24.15
C ARG A 202 14.14 -13.93 -23.68
N VAL A 203 12.91 -13.89 -24.20
CA VAL A 203 11.86 -12.96 -23.79
C VAL A 203 10.74 -13.73 -23.13
N VAL A 204 10.24 -13.22 -22.01
CA VAL A 204 9.04 -13.71 -21.35
C VAL A 204 8.05 -12.56 -21.28
N HIS A 205 6.83 -12.78 -21.76
CA HIS A 205 5.72 -11.83 -21.61
C HIS A 205 4.79 -12.34 -20.51
N GLU A 206 4.34 -11.44 -19.65
CA GLU A 206 3.43 -11.76 -18.56
C GLU A 206 2.47 -10.60 -18.30
N THR A 207 1.22 -10.93 -17.96
CA THR A 207 0.20 -9.95 -17.61
C THR A 207 -0.15 -10.08 -16.13
N HIS A 208 -0.04 -8.99 -15.38
CA HIS A 208 -0.45 -8.90 -13.99
C HIS A 208 -1.75 -8.11 -13.86
N ARG A 209 -2.56 -8.49 -12.86
CA ARG A 209 -3.71 -7.73 -12.41
C ARG A 209 -3.50 -7.32 -10.97
N THR A 210 -3.62 -6.03 -10.70
CA THR A 210 -3.44 -5.47 -9.36
C THR A 210 -4.65 -4.62 -8.99
N GLY A 211 -5.04 -4.64 -7.72
CA GLY A 211 -6.20 -3.92 -7.20
C GLY A 211 -6.00 -2.41 -7.24
N LEU A 212 -7.06 -1.71 -7.57
CA LEU A 212 -7.10 -0.26 -7.61
C LEU A 212 -8.28 0.24 -6.78
N PHE A 213 -8.03 0.60 -5.52
CA PHE A 213 -9.05 1.05 -4.59
C PHE A 213 -8.82 2.50 -4.19
N SER A 214 -9.91 3.22 -3.92
CA SER A 214 -9.81 4.59 -3.42
C SER A 214 -9.29 4.64 -1.98
N ARG A 215 -8.71 5.78 -1.62
CA ARG A 215 -8.30 6.08 -0.22
C ARG A 215 -9.44 5.82 0.78
N ALA A 216 -10.67 6.15 0.39
CA ALA A 216 -11.84 5.96 1.24
C ALA A 216 -12.11 4.46 1.51
N VAL A 217 -11.99 3.60 0.49
CA VAL A 217 -12.13 2.15 0.62
C VAL A 217 -11.06 1.59 1.55
N TRP A 218 -9.78 1.96 1.35
CA TRP A 218 -8.68 1.53 2.21
C TRP A 218 -8.92 1.87 3.68
N LEU A 219 -9.26 3.13 3.97
CA LEU A 219 -9.52 3.58 5.34
C LEU A 219 -10.75 2.91 5.95
N GLY A 220 -11.81 2.72 5.15
CA GLY A 220 -13.03 2.04 5.58
C GLY A 220 -12.79 0.57 5.95
N LEU A 221 -12.03 -0.15 5.13
CA LEU A 221 -11.71 -1.56 5.38
C LEU A 221 -10.78 -1.74 6.58
N LEU A 222 -9.76 -0.88 6.73
CA LEU A 222 -8.89 -0.88 7.92
C LEU A 222 -9.68 -0.62 9.20
N ALA A 223 -10.56 0.37 9.19
CA ALA A 223 -11.43 0.66 10.33
C ALA A 223 -12.39 -0.51 10.61
N GLY A 224 -12.94 -1.14 9.55
CA GLY A 224 -13.79 -2.34 9.65
C GLY A 224 -13.06 -3.54 10.25
N ALA A 225 -11.78 -3.72 9.98
CA ALA A 225 -10.94 -4.75 10.59
C ALA A 225 -10.62 -4.47 12.08
N GLY A 226 -10.88 -3.25 12.57
CA GLY A 226 -10.72 -2.88 13.99
C GLY A 226 -9.55 -1.95 14.29
N PHE A 227 -8.84 -1.47 13.29
CA PHE A 227 -7.78 -0.49 13.44
C PHE A 227 -8.31 0.95 13.57
N HIS A 228 -7.55 1.80 14.22
CA HIS A 228 -7.63 3.25 14.02
C HIS A 228 -6.81 3.57 12.78
N ALA A 229 -7.49 3.92 11.68
CA ALA A 229 -6.91 4.01 10.35
C ALA A 229 -6.49 5.44 10.01
N GLU A 230 -5.31 5.57 9.40
CA GLU A 230 -4.76 6.82 8.90
C GLU A 230 -4.14 6.60 7.51
N ALA A 231 -4.07 7.67 6.70
CA ALA A 231 -3.39 7.66 5.42
C ALA A 231 -2.46 8.87 5.31
N THR A 232 -1.22 8.61 4.96
CA THR A 232 -0.19 9.65 4.72
C THR A 232 0.43 9.43 3.35
N THR A 233 1.00 10.49 2.77
CA THR A 233 1.76 10.36 1.53
C THR A 233 3.24 10.28 1.89
N GLU A 234 3.95 9.34 1.30
CA GLU A 234 5.39 9.21 1.50
C GLU A 234 6.14 10.44 0.97
N ARG A 235 7.37 10.58 1.44
CA ARG A 235 8.36 11.45 0.80
C ARG A 235 9.35 10.55 0.09
N THR A 236 9.52 10.75 -1.20
CA THR A 236 10.47 9.99 -2.00
C THR A 236 11.39 10.91 -2.79
N SER A 237 12.64 10.48 -2.97
CA SER A 237 13.60 11.11 -3.88
C SER A 237 13.51 10.56 -5.30
N GLU A 238 12.72 9.53 -5.53
CA GLU A 238 12.52 8.89 -6.82
C GLU A 238 11.60 9.72 -7.72
N ASP A 239 11.85 9.67 -9.03
CA ASP A 239 11.03 10.34 -10.05
C ASP A 239 9.78 9.50 -10.38
N ARG A 240 8.91 9.33 -9.39
CA ARG A 240 7.62 8.65 -9.49
C ARG A 240 6.56 9.34 -8.66
N THR A 241 5.31 9.01 -8.89
CA THR A 241 4.20 9.45 -8.03
C THR A 241 4.41 8.93 -6.60
N PRO A 242 4.44 9.81 -5.58
CA PRO A 242 4.54 9.38 -4.19
C PRO A 242 3.40 8.44 -3.80
N ARG A 243 3.72 7.32 -3.15
CA ARG A 243 2.74 6.33 -2.68
C ARG A 243 1.94 6.85 -1.49
N VAL A 244 0.76 6.32 -1.31
CA VAL A 244 -0.05 6.53 -0.11
C VAL A 244 0.16 5.37 0.84
N LEU A 245 0.62 5.69 2.04
CA LEU A 245 0.84 4.77 3.14
C LEU A 245 -0.42 4.69 3.99
N PHE A 246 -0.97 3.49 4.17
CA PHE A 246 -2.12 3.25 5.03
C PHE A 246 -1.66 2.62 6.34
N THR A 247 -1.90 3.31 7.45
CA THR A 247 -1.47 2.90 8.78
C THR A 247 -2.69 2.54 9.63
N GLY A 248 -2.66 1.38 10.22
CA GLY A 248 -3.67 0.92 11.17
C GLY A 248 -3.09 0.75 12.58
N HIS A 249 -3.53 1.57 13.55
CA HIS A 249 -3.13 1.40 14.94
C HIS A 249 -4.12 0.50 15.68
N ARG A 250 -3.65 -0.62 16.23
CA ARG A 250 -4.48 -1.45 17.12
C ARG A 250 -4.45 -0.84 18.51
N LEU A 251 -5.56 -0.21 18.91
CA LEU A 251 -5.66 0.47 20.22
C LEU A 251 -5.45 -0.52 21.37
N ALA A 252 -4.75 -0.07 22.42
CA ALA A 252 -4.60 -0.82 23.66
C ALA A 252 -6.00 -1.04 24.32
N GLU A 253 -6.17 -2.13 25.05
CA GLU A 253 -7.49 -2.53 25.62
C GLU A 253 -8.10 -1.45 26.55
N ALA A 254 -7.29 -0.70 27.30
CA ALA A 254 -7.78 0.38 28.15
C ALA A 254 -8.44 1.53 27.35
N ALA A 255 -7.97 1.80 26.12
CA ALA A 255 -8.55 2.85 25.27
C ALA A 255 -9.90 2.42 24.64
N ARG A 256 -10.14 1.12 24.46
CA ARG A 256 -11.44 0.59 23.96
C ARG A 256 -12.57 0.75 24.96
N ARG A 257 -12.32 0.60 26.27
CA ARG A 257 -13.33 0.75 27.34
C ARG A 257 -13.81 2.19 27.50
N GLY A 258 -13.00 3.19 27.15
CA GLY A 258 -13.34 4.62 27.26
C GLY A 258 -14.31 5.13 26.19
N ARG A 259 -14.39 4.50 25.02
CA ARG A 259 -15.30 4.92 23.93
C ARG A 259 -16.69 4.31 24.00
N GLY A 260 -16.87 3.17 24.71
CA GLY A 260 -18.16 2.49 24.87
C GLY A 260 -19.03 3.01 26.01
N GLY A 261 -18.57 3.97 26.83
CA GLY A 261 -19.18 4.37 28.09
C GLY A 261 -19.99 5.66 28.10
N ARG A 262 -20.25 6.33 26.99
CA ARG A 262 -21.14 7.50 26.95
C ARG A 262 -22.51 7.18 26.38
N THR A 263 -23.22 6.25 27.00
CA THR A 263 -24.68 6.18 26.87
C THR A 263 -25.26 7.19 27.87
N HIS A 264 -25.96 8.15 27.32
CA HIS A 264 -26.80 9.12 28.02
C HIS A 264 -27.62 8.45 29.11
N ARG A 265 -27.26 8.67 30.38
CA ARG A 265 -28.22 8.50 31.49
C ARG A 265 -29.09 9.76 31.50
N SER A 266 -30.25 9.68 30.88
CA SER A 266 -31.32 10.60 31.14
C SER A 266 -31.83 10.34 32.56
N ARG A 267 -31.56 11.25 33.47
CA ARG A 267 -32.26 11.33 34.75
C ARG A 267 -33.67 11.88 34.50
N THR A 268 -34.64 11.01 34.62
CA THR A 268 -36.03 11.41 34.91
C THR A 268 -36.15 11.66 36.40
N ASP A 269 -36.28 12.93 36.77
CA ASP A 269 -36.88 13.28 38.08
C ASP A 269 -38.20 14.02 37.84
N HIS A 270 -39.22 13.41 38.38
CA HIS A 270 -40.59 13.90 38.54
C HIS A 270 -40.65 14.92 39.68
N ALA A 271 -41.40 15.98 39.47
CA ALA A 271 -42.43 16.62 40.33
C ALA A 271 -42.43 18.12 40.08
N GLY A 272 -43.49 18.69 39.53
CA GLY A 272 -44.65 19.05 40.28
C GLY A 272 -44.96 20.52 40.15
N ARG A 273 -46.07 20.85 39.45
CA ARG A 273 -47.04 21.88 39.80
C ARG A 273 -46.87 23.35 39.37
N ALA A 274 -47.73 23.74 38.43
CA ALA A 274 -48.82 24.74 38.55
C ALA A 274 -48.54 26.21 38.18
N ASP A 275 -49.37 26.59 37.15
CA ASP A 275 -50.18 27.84 36.98
C ASP A 275 -49.52 29.18 36.57
N ARG A 276 -49.95 29.59 35.44
CA ARG A 276 -50.78 30.77 35.07
C ARG A 276 -50.25 31.65 33.95
N VAL A 277 -51.13 31.69 32.92
CA VAL A 277 -51.65 32.90 32.15
C VAL A 277 -50.68 33.68 31.26
N GLY A 278 -51.00 33.63 29.93
CA GLY A 278 -50.50 34.47 28.86
C GLY A 278 -51.01 35.91 28.94
N PRO A 279 -51.16 36.70 27.85
CA PRO A 279 -50.87 36.46 26.45
C PRO A 279 -50.14 37.61 25.74
N ASP A 280 -50.07 37.58 24.38
CA ASP A 280 -49.88 38.66 23.39
C ASP A 280 -48.45 39.09 23.09
N GLY A 281 -48.09 39.01 21.81
CA GLY A 281 -48.19 39.96 20.78
C GLY A 281 -47.18 39.77 19.62
N ARG A 282 -47.71 39.35 18.50
CA ARG A 282 -47.48 39.82 17.14
C ARG A 282 -46.11 40.35 16.70
N GLY A 283 -45.65 39.82 15.56
CA GLY A 283 -44.83 40.58 14.62
C GLY A 283 -43.94 39.75 13.72
N HIS A 284 -44.48 39.32 12.59
CA HIS A 284 -43.77 39.06 11.33
C HIS A 284 -43.71 40.42 10.56
N PRO A 285 -43.03 40.58 9.41
CA PRO A 285 -42.04 39.81 8.63
C PRO A 285 -40.89 40.67 8.07
N ALA A 286 -39.95 40.14 7.37
CA ALA A 286 -39.50 40.53 6.03
C ALA A 286 -38.07 40.10 5.69
N ASP A 287 -37.95 39.25 4.70
CA ASP A 287 -36.92 39.22 3.66
C ASP A 287 -37.02 40.49 2.79
N PRO A 288 -36.15 40.88 1.91
CA PRO A 288 -35.16 40.17 1.08
C PRO A 288 -33.88 40.99 0.72
N ALA A 289 -32.91 40.41 0.04
CA ALA A 289 -32.29 40.92 -1.18
C ALA A 289 -30.80 40.56 -1.35
N ASP A 290 -30.55 39.73 -2.35
CA ASP A 290 -29.35 39.70 -3.20
C ASP A 290 -29.24 41.04 -3.98
N PRO A 291 -28.09 41.53 -4.41
CA PRO A 291 -27.60 41.17 -5.74
C PRO A 291 -26.05 41.18 -6.01
N ALA A 292 -25.64 40.27 -6.85
CA ALA A 292 -24.74 40.43 -8.00
C ALA A 292 -23.58 41.44 -7.99
N GLY A 293 -22.38 40.94 -8.25
CA GLY A 293 -21.23 41.72 -8.70
C GLY A 293 -20.26 40.90 -9.57
N ARG A 294 -20.44 41.01 -10.87
CA ARG A 294 -19.52 40.51 -11.91
C ARG A 294 -18.21 41.32 -11.91
N ALA A 295 -17.09 40.67 -12.14
CA ALA A 295 -16.00 41.26 -12.92
C ALA A 295 -15.23 40.18 -13.68
N ARG A 296 -15.11 40.34 -14.96
CA ARG A 296 -14.30 39.67 -15.98
C ARG A 296 -12.94 40.32 -16.06
N SER A 297 -11.91 39.53 -16.41
CA SER A 297 -10.80 39.89 -17.35
C SER A 297 -10.01 38.61 -17.63
N ASP A 298 -10.11 38.03 -18.84
CA ASP A 298 -9.24 38.25 -20.00
C ASP A 298 -7.76 38.15 -19.64
N GLY A 299 -7.05 37.10 -20.10
CA GLY A 299 -6.73 36.64 -21.41
C GLY A 299 -5.24 36.48 -21.57
N ARG A 300 -4.82 35.43 -22.12
CA ARG A 300 -3.81 35.24 -23.15
C ARG A 300 -3.05 33.94 -23.00
N ALA A 301 -3.30 33.08 -23.96
CA ALA A 301 -2.44 31.97 -24.33
C ALA A 301 -1.14 32.52 -24.96
N ASP A 302 -0.04 31.84 -24.69
CA ASP A 302 1.19 31.96 -25.45
C ASP A 302 1.58 30.59 -26.00
N PRO A 303 1.73 30.43 -27.32
CA PRO A 303 2.10 29.17 -27.92
C PRO A 303 3.57 29.23 -28.38
N ASP A 304 4.47 28.56 -27.71
CA ASP A 304 5.73 28.16 -28.35
C ASP A 304 6.30 26.92 -27.69
N GLY A 305 6.05 25.77 -28.32
CA GLY A 305 6.72 24.52 -28.06
C GLY A 305 8.17 24.56 -28.55
N ARG A 306 9.11 24.32 -27.66
CA ARG A 306 10.44 23.85 -28.05
C ARG A 306 10.88 22.73 -27.12
N ALA A 307 10.90 21.53 -27.68
CA ALA A 307 11.58 20.38 -27.14
C ALA A 307 13.05 20.72 -26.87
N ARG A 308 13.53 20.48 -25.67
CA ARG A 308 14.98 20.47 -25.35
C ARG A 308 15.41 19.02 -25.18
N SER A 309 16.22 18.59 -26.13
CA SER A 309 16.97 17.34 -26.15
C SER A 309 17.85 17.20 -24.90
N ALA A 310 17.75 16.07 -24.21
CA ALA A 310 18.70 15.66 -23.19
C ALA A 310 20.05 15.32 -23.83
N ARG A 311 21.13 15.89 -23.28
CA ARG A 311 22.51 15.55 -23.60
C ARG A 311 22.97 14.37 -22.74
N PRO A 312 23.75 13.42 -23.28
CA PRO A 312 24.27 12.28 -22.53
C PRO A 312 25.39 12.71 -21.56
N GLY A 313 25.29 12.18 -20.31
CA GLY A 313 26.28 12.40 -19.27
C GLY A 313 27.60 11.69 -19.56
N ARG A 314 28.68 12.34 -19.18
CA ARG A 314 30.10 11.95 -19.32
C ARG A 314 30.44 10.72 -18.47
N ARG A 315 31.19 9.79 -19.04
CA ARG A 315 31.93 8.75 -18.32
C ARG A 315 33.01 9.35 -17.42
N PRO A 316 33.29 8.83 -16.23
CA PRO A 316 34.54 9.01 -15.56
C PRO A 316 35.58 8.00 -16.09
N SER A 317 36.74 8.49 -16.36
CA SER A 317 37.96 7.75 -16.75
C SER A 317 38.74 7.31 -15.50
N SER A 318 39.37 6.16 -15.65
CA SER A 318 40.38 5.44 -14.87
C SER A 318 39.95 4.61 -13.70
#